data_ecd31a46924fd8650538e2d55c4988f8
#
_entry.id   ecd31a46924fd8650538e2d55c4988f8
#
_cell.length_a   1.000
_cell.length_b   1.000
_cell.length_c   1.000
_cell.angle_alpha   90.00
_cell.angle_beta   90.00
_cell.angle_gamma   90.00
#
_symmetry.space_group_name_H-M   'P 1'
#
loop_
_entity.id
_entity.type
_entity.pdbx_description
1 polymer ?
#
loop_
_entity_poly.entity_id
_entity_poly.type
_entity_poly.pdbx_seq_one_letter_code
_entity_poly.pdbx_strand_id
1 'polypeptide(L)'
;PNPDPESAAQIAYFAENAARFGLEYYDAFDPRQGICHVVGPEQGFTLPGTMIACGDSHTTTHGAFGALAYGIGTTEVEHVLATQTLIQRKSSNMRVVVDGKLPFDVSAKDIILSVIGEIGAAGAIGHAMEFSGEAIGALSMEGRMTVCNMSVESGERTRTHGLAPKALHILVDRAYNP
;
A
#
# COMPACT_ATOMS: atom_id res chain seq x y z
N PRO A 1 1.80 26.08 9.35
CA PRO A 1 2.45 26.06 10.65
C PRO A 1 1.86 24.94 11.51
N ASN A 2 2.69 24.03 12.00
CA ASN A 2 2.23 23.00 12.92
C ASN A 2 2.16 23.61 14.33
N PRO A 3 0.98 23.75 14.93
CA PRO A 3 0.84 24.39 16.22
C PRO A 3 1.31 23.53 17.41
N ASP A 4 1.49 22.22 17.19
CA ASP A 4 1.92 21.29 18.22
C ASP A 4 3.46 21.20 18.27
N PRO A 5 4.12 21.57 19.42
CA PRO A 5 5.56 21.56 19.54
C PRO A 5 6.19 20.17 19.37
N GLU A 6 5.51 19.11 19.81
CA GLU A 6 6.01 17.73 19.70
C GLU A 6 6.04 17.28 18.23
N SER A 7 4.96 17.51 17.50
CA SER A 7 4.90 17.23 16.07
C SER A 7 5.92 18.07 15.27
N ALA A 8 6.13 19.32 15.66
CA ALA A 8 7.14 20.17 15.03
C ALA A 8 8.56 19.64 15.25
N ALA A 9 8.87 19.13 16.45
CA ALA A 9 10.15 18.51 16.75
C ALA A 9 10.37 17.24 15.92
N GLN A 10 9.35 16.38 15.79
CA GLN A 10 9.43 15.17 14.97
C GLN A 10 9.72 15.49 13.50
N ILE A 11 9.05 16.48 12.93
CA ILE A 11 9.28 16.92 11.55
C ILE A 11 10.72 17.44 11.37
N ALA A 12 11.22 18.22 12.35
CA ALA A 12 12.59 18.74 12.30
C ALA A 12 13.63 17.62 12.36
N TYR A 13 13.46 16.64 13.25
CA TYR A 13 14.33 15.46 13.34
C TYR A 13 14.29 14.63 12.05
N PHE A 14 13.12 14.51 11.44
CA PHE A 14 12.98 13.78 10.17
C PHE A 14 13.81 14.45 9.07
N ALA A 15 13.69 15.77 8.93
CA ALA A 15 14.45 16.55 7.96
C ALA A 15 15.98 16.46 8.19
N GLU A 16 16.41 16.58 9.47
CA GLU A 16 17.81 16.44 9.85
C GLU A 16 18.36 15.06 9.51
N ASN A 17 17.63 14.00 9.84
CA ASN A 17 18.04 12.63 9.56
C ASN A 17 18.07 12.35 8.05
N ALA A 18 17.08 12.81 7.30
CA ALA A 18 17.08 12.66 5.85
C ALA A 18 18.33 13.31 5.21
N ALA A 19 18.67 14.52 5.62
CA ALA A 19 19.87 15.21 5.18
C ALA A 19 21.15 14.48 5.61
N ARG A 20 21.23 14.02 6.86
CA ARG A 20 22.39 13.31 7.42
C ARG A 20 22.69 12.01 6.69
N PHE A 21 21.66 11.27 6.27
CA PHE A 21 21.80 9.98 5.60
C PHE A 21 21.70 10.08 4.07
N GLY A 22 21.55 11.29 3.51
CA GLY A 22 21.43 11.50 2.08
C GLY A 22 20.17 10.86 1.46
N LEU A 23 19.08 10.84 2.22
CA LEU A 23 17.82 10.28 1.78
C LEU A 23 17.01 11.32 1.01
N GLU A 24 16.30 10.88 -0.01
CA GLU A 24 15.32 11.72 -0.70
C GLU A 24 14.16 12.04 0.24
N TYR A 25 13.85 13.34 0.40
CA TYR A 25 12.85 13.82 1.34
C TYR A 25 11.99 14.90 0.69
N TYR A 26 10.70 14.66 0.62
CA TYR A 26 9.71 15.61 0.14
C TYR A 26 9.10 16.31 1.36
N ASP A 27 9.58 17.51 1.66
CA ASP A 27 9.06 18.30 2.78
C ASP A 27 7.67 18.87 2.48
N ALA A 28 7.09 19.58 3.45
CA ALA A 28 5.74 20.14 3.35
C ALA A 28 5.56 21.19 2.22
N PHE A 29 6.65 21.66 1.62
CA PHE A 29 6.67 22.63 0.52
C PHE A 29 7.08 22.02 -0.81
N ASP A 30 7.52 20.76 -0.83
CA ASP A 30 7.83 20.06 -2.07
C ASP A 30 6.53 19.74 -2.82
N PRO A 31 6.41 20.12 -4.11
CA PRO A 31 5.21 19.84 -4.90
C PRO A 31 4.91 18.35 -5.08
N ARG A 32 5.88 17.47 -4.82
CA ARG A 32 5.72 16.02 -4.86
C ARG A 32 5.26 15.43 -3.52
N GLN A 33 5.20 16.24 -2.46
CA GLN A 33 4.80 15.79 -1.14
C GLN A 33 3.33 15.33 -1.15
N GLY A 34 3.06 14.20 -0.51
CA GLY A 34 1.72 13.63 -0.41
C GLY A 34 1.73 12.32 0.36
N ILE A 35 0.59 11.65 0.37
CA ILE A 35 0.47 10.34 1.00
C ILE A 35 1.33 9.31 0.25
N CYS A 36 2.13 8.53 0.97
CA CYS A 36 3.07 7.57 0.39
C CYS A 36 2.43 6.56 -0.57
N HIS A 37 1.17 6.21 -0.33
CA HIS A 37 0.41 5.29 -1.18
C HIS A 37 0.05 5.87 -2.56
N VAL A 38 0.13 7.18 -2.73
CA VAL A 38 -0.06 7.88 -4.00
C VAL A 38 1.30 8.30 -4.57
N VAL A 39 2.13 8.95 -3.76
CA VAL A 39 3.48 9.41 -4.16
C VAL A 39 4.36 8.24 -4.62
N GLY A 40 4.33 7.11 -3.92
CA GLY A 40 5.13 5.93 -4.27
C GLY A 40 4.88 5.45 -5.71
N PRO A 41 3.63 5.19 -6.12
CA PRO A 41 3.30 4.88 -7.50
C PRO A 41 3.57 6.02 -8.49
N GLU A 42 3.22 7.25 -8.13
CA GLU A 42 3.34 8.42 -9.01
C GLU A 42 4.79 8.77 -9.33
N GLN A 43 5.70 8.60 -8.38
CA GLN A 43 7.12 8.83 -8.57
C GLN A 43 7.89 7.58 -9.04
N GLY A 44 7.19 6.45 -9.29
CA GLY A 44 7.81 5.23 -9.80
C GLY A 44 8.56 4.40 -8.76
N PHE A 45 8.38 4.65 -7.46
CA PHE A 45 8.99 3.84 -6.39
C PHE A 45 8.27 2.51 -6.20
N THR A 46 6.94 2.49 -6.42
CA THR A 46 6.14 1.28 -6.31
C THR A 46 6.18 0.51 -7.62
N LEU A 47 6.88 -0.60 -7.63
CA LEU A 47 7.02 -1.46 -8.81
C LEU A 47 6.51 -2.88 -8.54
N PRO A 48 6.02 -3.58 -9.57
CA PRO A 48 5.66 -4.99 -9.44
C PRO A 48 6.82 -5.85 -8.95
N GLY A 49 6.55 -6.74 -7.99
CA GLY A 49 7.56 -7.64 -7.43
C GLY A 49 8.49 -6.99 -6.41
N THR A 50 8.33 -5.71 -6.10
CA THR A 50 9.08 -5.06 -5.02
C THR A 50 8.48 -5.38 -3.65
N MET A 51 9.30 -5.27 -2.61
CA MET A 51 8.85 -5.33 -1.21
C MET A 51 8.85 -3.91 -0.64
N ILE A 52 7.72 -3.51 -0.07
CA ILE A 52 7.53 -2.16 0.49
C ILE A 52 7.15 -2.29 1.97
N ALA A 53 7.96 -1.73 2.84
CA ALA A 53 7.68 -1.59 4.27
C ALA A 53 7.55 -0.10 4.62
N CYS A 54 6.47 0.28 5.27
CA CYS A 54 6.18 1.67 5.62
C CYS A 54 5.48 1.74 6.98
N GLY A 55 5.69 2.84 7.71
CA GLY A 55 5.08 3.08 9.02
C GLY A 55 3.59 3.42 8.99
N ASP A 56 2.90 3.15 7.89
CA ASP A 56 1.47 3.35 7.71
C ASP A 56 0.76 2.00 7.56
N SER A 57 -0.32 1.78 8.30
CA SER A 57 -1.09 0.53 8.26
C SER A 57 -1.68 0.22 6.88
N HIS A 58 -2.00 1.27 6.09
CA HIS A 58 -2.57 1.13 4.76
C HIS A 58 -1.53 0.97 3.63
N THR A 59 -0.29 0.64 3.98
CA THR A 59 0.78 0.30 3.02
C THR A 59 0.39 -0.84 2.07
N THR A 60 -0.54 -1.68 2.48
CA THR A 60 -1.18 -2.70 1.65
C THR A 60 -1.74 -2.16 0.33
N THR A 61 -2.03 -0.86 0.23
CA THR A 61 -2.46 -0.18 -1.00
C THR A 61 -1.51 -0.42 -2.17
N HIS A 62 -0.20 -0.50 -1.92
CA HIS A 62 0.82 -0.78 -2.93
C HIS A 62 0.68 -2.16 -3.58
N GLY A 63 -0.06 -3.08 -2.94
CA GLY A 63 -0.42 -4.37 -3.51
C GLY A 63 -1.22 -4.27 -4.82
N ALA A 64 -1.98 -3.19 -5.03
CA ALA A 64 -2.68 -2.91 -6.28
C ALA A 64 -1.74 -2.83 -7.49
N PHE A 65 -0.47 -2.52 -7.25
CA PHE A 65 0.59 -2.42 -8.25
C PHE A 65 1.47 -3.69 -8.32
N GLY A 66 1.11 -4.74 -7.59
CA GLY A 66 1.88 -5.99 -7.58
C GLY A 66 3.09 -5.98 -6.65
N ALA A 67 3.17 -5.04 -5.72
CA ALA A 67 4.19 -5.02 -4.67
C ALA A 67 3.75 -5.89 -3.47
N LEU A 68 4.71 -6.51 -2.79
CA LEU A 68 4.50 -7.13 -1.50
C LEU A 68 4.66 -6.06 -0.42
N ALA A 69 3.55 -5.61 0.16
CA ALA A 69 3.53 -4.41 0.98
C ALA A 69 3.15 -4.69 2.45
N TYR A 70 3.90 -4.11 3.38
CA TYR A 70 3.73 -4.28 4.83
C TYR A 70 3.58 -2.94 5.54
N GLY A 71 2.48 -2.80 6.30
CA GLY A 71 2.40 -1.78 7.35
C GLY A 71 3.14 -2.25 8.58
N ILE A 72 4.12 -1.49 9.06
CA ILE A 72 4.98 -1.83 10.19
C ILE A 72 4.97 -0.75 11.25
N GLY A 73 5.29 -1.11 12.49
CA GLY A 73 5.38 -0.18 13.60
C GLY A 73 6.70 0.64 13.56
N THR A 74 6.75 1.71 14.36
CA THR A 74 7.92 2.62 14.39
C THR A 74 9.24 1.92 14.74
N THR A 75 9.22 0.96 15.67
CA THR A 75 10.40 0.17 16.03
C THR A 75 10.86 -0.72 14.87
N GLU A 76 9.91 -1.28 14.10
CA GLU A 76 10.23 -2.06 12.91
C GLU A 76 10.78 -1.16 11.79
N VAL A 77 10.26 0.09 11.66
CA VAL A 77 10.82 1.09 10.72
C VAL A 77 12.27 1.38 11.06
N GLU A 78 12.59 1.64 12.34
CA GLU A 78 13.97 1.84 12.80
C GLU A 78 14.86 0.64 12.42
N HIS A 79 14.39 -0.58 12.68
CA HIS A 79 15.11 -1.80 12.33
C HIS A 79 15.35 -1.93 10.81
N VAL A 80 14.33 -1.68 10.00
CA VAL A 80 14.44 -1.74 8.53
C VAL A 80 15.40 -0.68 8.00
N LEU A 81 15.36 0.54 8.52
CA LEU A 81 16.29 1.60 8.12
C LEU A 81 17.74 1.24 8.48
N ALA A 82 17.95 0.64 9.65
CA ALA A 82 19.29 0.27 10.12
C ALA A 82 19.88 -0.98 9.43
N THR A 83 19.03 -1.95 9.08
CA THR A 83 19.51 -3.30 8.68
C THR A 83 19.06 -3.71 7.28
N GLN A 84 18.13 -2.98 6.66
CA GLN A 84 17.46 -3.33 5.41
C GLN A 84 16.79 -4.72 5.44
N THR A 85 16.40 -5.16 6.64
CA THR A 85 15.76 -6.47 6.85
C THR A 85 14.50 -6.32 7.69
N LEU A 86 13.55 -7.22 7.48
CA LEU A 86 12.32 -7.33 8.27
C LEU A 86 12.07 -8.80 8.60
N ILE A 87 11.92 -9.10 9.89
CA ILE A 87 11.61 -10.47 10.33
C ILE A 87 10.10 -10.66 10.24
N GLN A 88 9.68 -11.51 9.34
CA GLN A 88 8.26 -11.83 9.14
C GLN A 88 8.00 -13.33 9.25
N ARG A 89 6.84 -13.71 9.77
CA ARG A 89 6.34 -15.07 9.62
C ARG A 89 5.80 -15.24 8.21
N LYS A 90 6.09 -16.37 7.58
CA LYS A 90 5.51 -16.70 6.28
C LYS A 90 3.99 -16.74 6.40
N SER A 91 3.31 -15.85 5.68
CA SER A 91 1.86 -15.83 5.59
C SER A 91 1.32 -17.01 4.76
N SER A 92 0.15 -17.50 5.12
CA SER A 92 -0.63 -18.37 4.25
C SER A 92 -1.25 -17.56 3.11
N ASN A 93 -1.53 -18.19 1.97
CA ASN A 93 -2.21 -17.51 0.87
C ASN A 93 -3.73 -17.64 1.04
N MET A 94 -4.43 -16.53 0.85
CA MET A 94 -5.89 -16.47 0.77
C MET A 94 -6.28 -15.88 -0.57
N ARG A 95 -7.06 -16.62 -1.36
CA ARG A 95 -7.57 -16.13 -2.63
C ARG A 95 -9.02 -15.72 -2.49
N VAL A 96 -9.32 -14.47 -2.87
CA VAL A 96 -10.67 -13.92 -2.96
C VAL A 96 -11.03 -13.77 -4.44
N VAL A 97 -12.08 -14.46 -4.86
CA VAL A 97 -12.54 -14.43 -6.25
C VAL A 97 -13.86 -13.68 -6.31
N VAL A 98 -13.91 -12.64 -7.14
CA VAL A 98 -15.13 -11.85 -7.38
C VAL A 98 -15.45 -11.93 -8.87
N ASP A 99 -16.36 -12.83 -9.20
CA ASP A 99 -16.76 -13.08 -10.59
C ASP A 99 -18.04 -12.32 -10.96
N GLY A 100 -18.25 -12.19 -12.26
CA GLY A 100 -19.40 -11.51 -12.85
C GLY A 100 -19.17 -10.01 -13.02
N LYS A 101 -20.25 -9.31 -13.34
CA LYS A 101 -20.24 -7.86 -13.58
C LYS A 101 -20.86 -7.13 -12.40
N LEU A 102 -20.21 -6.07 -11.96
CA LEU A 102 -20.76 -5.21 -10.92
C LEU A 102 -21.99 -4.47 -11.43
N PRO A 103 -23.07 -4.40 -10.63
CA PRO A 103 -24.18 -3.49 -10.90
C PRO A 103 -23.72 -2.03 -10.96
N PHE A 104 -24.53 -1.16 -11.57
CA PHE A 104 -24.17 0.25 -11.83
C PHE A 104 -23.81 1.04 -10.56
N ASP A 105 -24.43 0.72 -9.44
CA ASP A 105 -24.32 1.41 -8.15
C ASP A 105 -23.36 0.70 -7.16
N VAL A 106 -22.67 -0.36 -7.60
CA VAL A 106 -21.71 -1.10 -6.78
C VAL A 106 -20.28 -0.66 -7.10
N SER A 107 -19.56 -0.22 -6.09
CA SER A 107 -18.19 0.26 -6.16
C SER A 107 -17.17 -0.76 -5.63
N ALA A 108 -15.88 -0.47 -5.83
CA ALA A 108 -14.79 -1.24 -5.24
C ALA A 108 -14.86 -1.29 -3.70
N LYS A 109 -15.39 -0.24 -3.08
CA LYS A 109 -15.59 -0.18 -1.64
C LYS A 109 -16.64 -1.18 -1.16
N ASP A 110 -17.71 -1.35 -1.89
CA ASP A 110 -18.75 -2.32 -1.56
C ASP A 110 -18.22 -3.76 -1.66
N ILE A 111 -17.36 -4.04 -2.64
CA ILE A 111 -16.69 -5.34 -2.76
C ILE A 111 -15.91 -5.65 -1.48
N ILE A 112 -15.00 -4.77 -1.08
CA ILE A 112 -14.15 -5.06 0.07
C ILE A 112 -14.92 -5.07 1.39
N LEU A 113 -15.95 -4.25 1.54
CA LEU A 113 -16.83 -4.28 2.71
C LEU A 113 -17.61 -5.60 2.77
N SER A 114 -18.07 -6.11 1.64
CA SER A 114 -18.73 -7.43 1.58
C SER A 114 -17.77 -8.55 1.98
N VAL A 115 -16.53 -8.52 1.50
CA VAL A 115 -15.48 -9.49 1.88
C VAL A 115 -15.22 -9.43 3.39
N ILE A 116 -15.05 -8.22 3.95
CA ILE A 116 -14.84 -8.05 5.40
C ILE A 116 -16.05 -8.54 6.19
N GLY A 117 -17.26 -8.27 5.70
CA GLY A 117 -18.49 -8.77 6.32
C GLY A 117 -18.57 -10.29 6.35
N GLU A 118 -18.08 -10.97 5.33
CA GLU A 118 -18.08 -12.43 5.22
C GLU A 118 -17.02 -13.09 6.11
N ILE A 119 -15.77 -12.60 6.07
CA ILE A 119 -14.67 -13.23 6.80
C ILE A 119 -14.43 -12.64 8.20
N GLY A 120 -15.02 -11.48 8.51
CA GLY A 120 -14.83 -10.73 9.75
C GLY A 120 -13.56 -9.91 9.80
N ALA A 121 -13.47 -8.98 10.77
CA ALA A 121 -12.34 -8.06 10.95
C ALA A 121 -11.01 -8.75 11.33
N ALA A 122 -11.01 -10.03 11.63
CA ALA A 122 -9.81 -10.83 11.95
C ALA A 122 -9.60 -11.99 10.97
N GLY A 123 -10.45 -12.11 9.94
CA GLY A 123 -10.48 -13.27 9.05
C GLY A 123 -9.23 -13.44 8.19
N ALA A 124 -8.51 -12.36 7.94
CA ALA A 124 -7.27 -12.39 7.14
C ALA A 124 -5.99 -12.40 7.97
N ILE A 125 -6.06 -12.51 9.30
CA ILE A 125 -4.85 -12.57 10.14
C ILE A 125 -3.95 -13.73 9.69
N GLY A 126 -2.68 -13.42 9.44
CA GLY A 126 -1.66 -14.40 9.01
C GLY A 126 -1.78 -14.85 7.56
N HIS A 127 -2.58 -14.18 6.76
CA HIS A 127 -2.72 -14.45 5.33
C HIS A 127 -2.21 -13.29 4.48
N ALA A 128 -1.72 -13.63 3.30
CA ALA A 128 -1.55 -12.73 2.18
C ALA A 128 -2.75 -12.92 1.24
N MET A 129 -3.56 -11.89 1.06
CA MET A 129 -4.77 -11.99 0.23
C MET A 129 -4.45 -11.69 -1.24
N GLU A 130 -4.96 -12.49 -2.14
CA GLU A 130 -4.95 -12.29 -3.58
C GLU A 130 -6.37 -12.08 -4.09
N PHE A 131 -6.62 -10.92 -4.72
CA PHE A 131 -7.92 -10.63 -5.34
C PHE A 131 -7.90 -10.96 -6.82
N SER A 132 -8.91 -11.66 -7.29
CA SER A 132 -9.02 -12.13 -8.67
C SER A 132 -10.48 -12.20 -9.11
N GLY A 133 -10.73 -12.56 -10.36
CA GLY A 133 -12.05 -12.68 -10.96
C GLY A 133 -12.38 -11.53 -11.93
N GLU A 134 -13.49 -11.69 -12.67
CA GLU A 134 -13.89 -10.76 -13.74
C GLU A 134 -14.15 -9.33 -13.18
N ALA A 135 -14.85 -9.23 -12.05
CA ALA A 135 -15.16 -7.94 -11.43
C ALA A 135 -13.90 -7.20 -10.99
N ILE A 136 -12.91 -7.89 -10.38
CA ILE A 136 -11.63 -7.29 -9.97
C ILE A 136 -10.83 -6.85 -11.21
N GLY A 137 -10.81 -7.68 -12.26
CA GLY A 137 -10.15 -7.37 -13.52
C GLY A 137 -10.71 -6.12 -14.21
N ALA A 138 -12.00 -5.85 -14.05
CA ALA A 138 -12.68 -4.70 -14.63
C ALA A 138 -12.50 -3.39 -13.84
N LEU A 139 -12.03 -3.44 -12.58
CA LEU A 139 -11.80 -2.25 -11.77
C LEU A 139 -10.73 -1.33 -12.38
N SER A 140 -10.91 -0.02 -12.17
CA SER A 140 -9.83 0.96 -12.38
C SER A 140 -8.68 0.73 -11.40
N MET A 141 -7.54 1.39 -11.59
CA MET A 141 -6.44 1.31 -10.61
C MET A 141 -6.84 1.86 -9.24
N GLU A 142 -7.57 2.96 -9.21
CA GLU A 142 -8.10 3.55 -7.97
C GLU A 142 -9.06 2.59 -7.26
N GLY A 143 -9.88 1.86 -8.01
CA GLY A 143 -10.74 0.81 -7.46
C GLY A 143 -9.93 -0.33 -6.84
N ARG A 144 -8.86 -0.78 -7.50
CA ARG A 144 -7.94 -1.79 -6.97
C ARG A 144 -7.19 -1.28 -5.74
N MET A 145 -6.72 -0.02 -5.77
CA MET A 145 -6.12 0.63 -4.60
C MET A 145 -7.11 0.65 -3.42
N THR A 146 -8.38 0.95 -3.67
CA THR A 146 -9.43 0.92 -2.63
C THR A 146 -9.58 -0.47 -2.03
N VAL A 147 -9.66 -1.52 -2.84
CA VAL A 147 -9.74 -2.91 -2.35
C VAL A 147 -8.52 -3.27 -1.52
N CYS A 148 -7.32 -2.97 -2.01
CA CYS A 148 -6.08 -3.23 -1.28
C CYS A 148 -5.95 -2.39 -0.01
N ASN A 149 -6.31 -1.13 -0.05
CA ASN A 149 -6.25 -0.21 1.09
C ASN A 149 -7.13 -0.70 2.24
N MET A 150 -8.41 -0.93 1.95
CA MET A 150 -9.40 -1.23 2.99
C MET A 150 -9.31 -2.64 3.56
N SER A 151 -8.63 -3.52 2.93
CA SER A 151 -8.60 -4.88 3.43
C SER A 151 -7.65 -5.07 4.63
N VAL A 152 -6.82 -4.06 5.00
CA VAL A 152 -6.18 -4.01 6.33
C VAL A 152 -7.22 -4.16 7.45
N GLU A 153 -8.44 -3.72 7.23
CA GLU A 153 -9.57 -3.83 8.17
C GLU A 153 -10.02 -5.28 8.41
N SER A 154 -9.60 -6.24 7.57
CA SER A 154 -9.78 -7.68 7.83
C SER A 154 -8.65 -8.31 8.65
N GLY A 155 -7.74 -7.49 9.22
CA GLY A 155 -6.61 -7.94 10.03
C GLY A 155 -5.38 -8.36 9.23
N GLU A 156 -5.36 -8.08 7.93
CA GLU A 156 -4.23 -8.41 7.07
C GLU A 156 -3.11 -7.38 7.19
N ARG A 157 -1.86 -7.87 7.18
CA ARG A 157 -0.67 -7.03 7.18
C ARG A 157 0.10 -7.04 5.85
N THR A 158 -0.27 -7.90 4.90
CA THR A 158 0.51 -8.13 3.67
C THR A 158 -0.37 -8.43 2.48
N ARG A 159 -0.07 -7.88 1.29
CA ARG A 159 -0.82 -8.14 0.06
C ARG A 159 -0.01 -8.25 -1.19
N THR A 160 -0.49 -9.14 -2.06
CA THR A 160 -0.15 -9.15 -3.48
C THR A 160 -1.41 -9.19 -4.32
N HIS A 161 -1.47 -8.35 -5.35
CA HIS A 161 -2.35 -8.56 -6.48
C HIS A 161 -1.58 -9.29 -7.57
N GLY A 162 -2.21 -10.26 -8.20
CA GLY A 162 -1.71 -10.76 -9.47
C GLY A 162 -1.51 -9.57 -10.44
N LEU A 163 -0.35 -9.49 -11.09
CA LEU A 163 -0.02 -8.43 -12.05
C LEU A 163 -1.11 -8.33 -13.10
N ALA A 164 -1.95 -7.30 -13.00
CA ALA A 164 -2.88 -7.00 -14.07
C ALA A 164 -2.17 -6.19 -15.16
N PRO A 165 -2.46 -6.45 -16.44
CA PRO A 165 -1.86 -5.68 -17.56
C PRO A 165 -1.95 -4.16 -17.39
N LYS A 166 -3.02 -3.66 -16.77
CA LYS A 166 -3.18 -2.22 -16.47
C LYS A 166 -2.17 -1.67 -15.48
N ALA A 167 -1.83 -2.41 -14.42
CA ALA A 167 -0.82 -1.96 -13.45
C ALA A 167 0.54 -1.83 -14.11
N LEU A 168 0.92 -2.82 -14.93
CA LEU A 168 2.19 -2.79 -15.66
C LEU A 168 2.26 -1.59 -16.62
N HIS A 169 1.16 -1.30 -17.35
CA HIS A 169 1.12 -0.17 -18.30
C HIS A 169 1.33 1.18 -17.59
N ILE A 170 0.61 1.43 -16.49
CA ILE A 170 0.72 2.68 -15.72
C ILE A 170 2.14 2.85 -15.15
N LEU A 171 2.74 1.78 -14.63
CA LEU A 171 4.07 1.84 -14.03
C LEU A 171 5.16 2.02 -15.08
N VAL A 172 5.02 1.39 -16.26
CA VAL A 172 5.97 1.59 -17.38
C VAL A 172 5.91 3.04 -17.87
N ASP A 173 4.72 3.59 -18.07
CA ASP A 173 4.57 4.97 -18.53
C ASP A 173 5.18 5.98 -17.54
N ARG A 174 5.05 5.75 -16.23
CA ARG A 174 5.62 6.63 -15.20
C ARG A 174 7.11 6.45 -14.96
N ALA A 175 7.62 5.23 -15.06
CA ALA A 175 9.06 4.96 -14.93
C ALA A 175 9.89 5.52 -16.10
N TYR A 176 9.28 5.68 -17.27
CA TYR A 176 9.94 6.19 -18.48
C TYR A 176 9.54 7.63 -18.85
N ASN A 177 8.53 8.21 -18.23
CA ASN A 177 8.09 9.61 -18.38
C ASN A 177 7.81 10.21 -16.99
N PRO A 178 8.88 10.57 -16.22
CA PRO A 178 8.72 11.24 -14.94
C PRO A 178 8.18 12.67 -15.07
#